data_1ad7fd7c2c20ddfdb994788fb6c13410
#
_entry.id   1ad7fd7c2c20ddfdb994788fb6c13410
#
_cell.length_a   1.000
_cell.length_b   1.000
_cell.length_c   1.000
_cell.angle_alpha   90.00
_cell.angle_beta   90.00
_cell.angle_gamma   90.00
#
_symmetry.space_group_name_H-M   'P 1'
#
loop_
_entity.id
_entity.type
_entity.pdbx_description
1 polymer ?
#
loop_
_entity_poly.entity_id
_entity_poly.type
_entity_poly.pdbx_seq_one_letter_code
_entity_poly.pdbx_strand_id
1 'polypeptide(L)'
;MLSRRHFVSTTLAAAATLASHKAVAQRAKRTIVDAQVHLWKAESEDWKWVPGMKPQLPEPFTIEKLVPLMDDAGVDRVVVVPPSWPGDRNDYALEAVKRYPGRFAVMGRVPLKNPQAAALLPKWKEQPGMKGVRLTFLGPAQAWLTDGTPDWFWPEAEKAGLPVMFLTDGRNGELARVAERHPRLQLIADHMGVGGETLKQGRLADAIGQTASLAKYPNVSVKLSAAPNYSAEPYPFRDFTPYIKKLFEAFGPKRCYWGTDMTNGYDKATYKQRITHFTEELPFLTEEDKDWVMGKSILERLGWA
;
A
#
# COMPACT_ATOMS: atom_id res chain seq x y z
N MET A 1 -82.05 47.47 -31.39
CA MET A 1 -82.27 46.07 -31.15
C MET A 1 -80.99 45.32 -31.12
N LEU A 2 -80.76 44.73 -29.99
CA LEU A 2 -79.79 43.69 -29.63
C LEU A 2 -78.35 43.63 -30.26
N SER A 3 -77.43 44.11 -29.44
CA SER A 3 -76.02 43.89 -29.50
C SER A 3 -75.60 42.44 -29.24
N ARG A 4 -74.69 41.90 -30.04
CA ARG A 4 -74.00 40.65 -29.71
C ARG A 4 -72.54 41.01 -29.41
N ARG A 5 -72.14 40.92 -28.10
CA ARG A 5 -70.77 41.01 -27.62
C ARG A 5 -70.03 39.71 -27.96
N HIS A 6 -68.95 39.80 -28.68
CA HIS A 6 -68.05 38.70 -28.89
C HIS A 6 -67.05 38.72 -27.70
N PHE A 7 -67.01 37.60 -26.97
CA PHE A 7 -66.06 37.32 -25.95
C PHE A 7 -64.87 36.62 -26.62
N VAL A 8 -63.71 37.26 -26.64
CA VAL A 8 -62.45 36.64 -27.07
C VAL A 8 -61.78 36.11 -25.85
N SER A 9 -61.72 34.77 -25.72
CA SER A 9 -61.00 34.07 -24.68
C SER A 9 -59.54 33.87 -25.14
N THR A 10 -58.61 34.64 -24.55
CA THR A 10 -57.19 34.43 -24.72
C THR A 10 -56.73 33.40 -23.71
N THR A 11 -56.39 32.21 -24.19
CA THR A 11 -55.73 31.13 -23.43
C THR A 11 -54.22 31.41 -23.40
N LEU A 12 -53.69 31.82 -22.25
CA LEU A 12 -52.24 31.83 -21.97
C LEU A 12 -51.75 30.40 -21.72
N ALA A 13 -50.96 29.88 -22.65
CA ALA A 13 -50.23 28.66 -22.44
C ALA A 13 -48.95 29.01 -21.66
N ALA A 14 -48.92 28.68 -20.37
CA ALA A 14 -47.72 28.75 -19.58
C ALA A 14 -46.84 27.53 -19.87
N ALA A 15 -45.76 27.72 -20.64
CA ALA A 15 -44.74 26.72 -20.84
C ALA A 15 -43.87 26.61 -19.56
N ALA A 16 -44.14 25.64 -18.74
CA ALA A 16 -43.30 25.28 -17.61
C ALA A 16 -42.01 24.55 -18.10
N THR A 17 -40.94 25.25 -18.26
CA THR A 17 -39.59 24.70 -18.46
C THR A 17 -39.13 24.03 -17.18
N LEU A 18 -39.30 22.71 -17.11
CA LEU A 18 -38.71 21.84 -16.09
C LEU A 18 -37.17 21.82 -16.32
N ALA A 19 -36.45 22.71 -15.67
CA ALA A 19 -35.01 22.63 -15.56
C ALA A 19 -34.66 21.44 -14.67
N SER A 20 -34.31 20.32 -15.27
CA SER A 20 -33.78 19.13 -14.59
C SER A 20 -32.39 19.49 -14.03
N HIS A 21 -32.34 20.00 -12.82
CA HIS A 21 -31.11 20.07 -12.07
C HIS A 21 -30.74 18.64 -11.71
N LYS A 22 -29.86 18.01 -12.50
CA LYS A 22 -29.14 16.83 -12.04
C LYS A 22 -28.33 17.26 -10.84
N ALA A 23 -28.81 16.94 -9.65
CA ALA A 23 -28.02 17.06 -8.43
C ALA A 23 -26.80 16.14 -8.64
N VAL A 24 -25.65 16.71 -8.90
CA VAL A 24 -24.37 16.00 -8.84
C VAL A 24 -24.23 15.62 -7.37
N ALA A 25 -24.53 14.35 -7.05
CA ALA A 25 -24.35 13.85 -5.70
C ALA A 25 -22.89 14.11 -5.33
N GLN A 26 -22.67 14.93 -4.30
CA GLN A 26 -21.33 15.23 -3.81
C GLN A 26 -20.70 13.92 -3.38
N ARG A 27 -19.64 13.51 -4.08
CA ARG A 27 -18.95 12.24 -3.80
C ARG A 27 -18.41 12.28 -2.37
N ALA A 28 -18.67 11.23 -1.60
CA ALA A 28 -18.08 11.10 -0.27
C ALA A 28 -16.54 11.21 -0.36
N LYS A 29 -15.92 11.84 0.65
CA LYS A 29 -14.46 11.96 0.73
C LYS A 29 -13.82 10.57 0.61
N ARG A 30 -12.84 10.44 -0.31
CA ARG A 30 -12.06 9.21 -0.47
C ARG A 30 -11.26 8.94 0.80
N THR A 31 -11.34 7.70 1.30
CA THR A 31 -10.44 7.24 2.36
C THR A 31 -9.06 6.96 1.77
N ILE A 32 -8.02 7.58 2.34
CA ILE A 32 -6.63 7.42 1.91
C ILE A 32 -5.87 6.61 2.96
N VAL A 33 -5.34 5.47 2.54
CA VAL A 33 -4.56 4.57 3.38
C VAL A 33 -3.19 4.37 2.77
N ASP A 34 -2.15 4.82 3.46
CA ASP A 34 -0.77 4.55 3.06
C ASP A 34 -0.38 3.12 3.46
N ALA A 35 -0.19 2.26 2.48
CA ALA A 35 0.12 0.83 2.72
C ALA A 35 1.57 0.56 3.13
N GLN A 36 2.42 1.60 3.25
CA GLN A 36 3.84 1.42 3.59
C GLN A 36 4.47 2.67 4.18
N VAL A 37 4.69 2.67 5.49
CA VAL A 37 5.56 3.64 6.18
C VAL A 37 6.41 2.91 7.21
N HIS A 38 7.65 3.34 7.38
CA HIS A 38 8.55 2.87 8.42
C HIS A 38 8.63 3.88 9.57
N LEU A 39 8.61 3.38 10.81
CA LEU A 39 8.80 4.19 12.02
C LEU A 39 9.94 3.60 12.84
N TRP A 40 10.81 4.46 13.38
CA TRP A 40 11.89 4.04 14.27
C TRP A 40 12.30 5.14 15.24
N LYS A 41 12.88 4.71 16.36
CA LYS A 41 13.52 5.56 17.39
C LYS A 41 15.03 5.69 17.11
N ALA A 42 15.65 6.65 17.75
CA ALA A 42 17.12 6.67 17.85
C ALA A 42 17.64 5.38 18.51
N GLU A 43 18.85 4.98 18.15
CA GLU A 43 19.54 3.89 18.82
C GLU A 43 19.77 4.23 20.30
N SER A 44 19.53 3.28 21.19
CA SER A 44 19.73 3.40 22.64
C SER A 44 20.09 2.06 23.25
N GLU A 45 20.38 2.01 24.54
CA GLU A 45 20.62 0.75 25.26
C GLU A 45 19.45 -0.22 25.17
N ASP A 46 18.23 0.29 25.26
CA ASP A 46 17.01 -0.50 25.20
C ASP A 46 16.52 -0.76 23.77
N TRP A 47 17.06 -0.03 22.81
CA TRP A 47 16.63 -0.08 21.42
C TRP A 47 17.81 -0.10 20.45
N LYS A 48 18.62 -1.15 20.56
CA LYS A 48 19.82 -1.34 19.75
C LYS A 48 19.48 -1.70 18.31
N TRP A 49 20.35 -1.27 17.41
CA TRP A 49 20.28 -1.65 15.99
C TRP A 49 21.17 -2.87 15.74
N VAL A 50 20.82 -3.61 14.69
CA VAL A 50 21.64 -4.73 14.22
C VAL A 50 22.99 -4.17 13.74
N PRO A 51 24.13 -4.72 14.21
CA PRO A 51 25.45 -4.24 13.83
C PRO A 51 25.62 -4.11 12.32
N GLY A 52 26.12 -2.95 11.86
CA GLY A 52 26.33 -2.66 10.44
C GLY A 52 25.12 -2.19 9.66
N MET A 53 23.93 -2.27 10.23
CA MET A 53 22.72 -1.72 9.60
C MET A 53 22.63 -0.20 9.80
N LYS A 54 22.08 0.49 8.80
CA LYS A 54 21.89 1.94 8.84
C LYS A 54 20.43 2.28 8.52
N PRO A 55 19.86 3.33 9.14
CA PRO A 55 18.54 3.80 8.84
C PRO A 55 18.48 4.48 7.45
N GLN A 56 17.29 4.63 6.93
CA GLN A 56 17.04 5.31 5.65
C GLN A 56 17.26 6.83 5.73
N LEU A 57 17.07 7.42 6.91
CA LEU A 57 17.29 8.84 7.19
C LEU A 57 18.29 8.97 8.35
N PRO A 58 19.08 10.06 8.40
CA PRO A 58 20.00 10.29 9.49
C PRO A 58 19.31 10.51 10.84
N GLU A 59 18.10 11.10 10.81
CA GLU A 59 17.30 11.34 11.99
C GLU A 59 16.19 10.30 12.12
N PRO A 60 15.76 9.96 13.35
CA PRO A 60 14.63 9.08 13.57
C PRO A 60 13.37 9.57 12.88
N PHE A 61 12.60 8.65 12.34
CA PHE A 61 11.28 8.95 11.80
C PHE A 61 10.22 8.42 12.77
N THR A 62 9.79 9.31 13.66
CA THR A 62 8.96 8.97 14.82
C THR A 62 7.47 9.11 14.53
N ILE A 63 6.66 8.61 15.46
CA ILE A 63 5.20 8.77 15.45
C ILE A 63 4.84 10.26 15.43
N GLU A 64 5.53 11.08 16.23
CA GLU A 64 5.32 12.52 16.36
C GLU A 64 5.64 13.27 15.07
N LYS A 65 6.57 12.74 14.27
CA LYS A 65 6.90 13.31 12.96
C LYS A 65 5.88 12.89 11.89
N LEU A 66 5.40 11.65 11.93
CA LEU A 66 4.48 11.13 10.92
C LEU A 66 3.06 11.68 11.05
N VAL A 67 2.50 11.74 12.27
CA VAL A 67 1.08 12.11 12.47
C VAL A 67 0.73 13.49 11.90
N PRO A 68 1.51 14.56 12.16
CA PRO A 68 1.26 15.86 11.53
C PRO A 68 1.34 15.82 10.00
N LEU A 69 2.26 15.04 9.44
CA LEU A 69 2.36 14.89 7.97
C LEU A 69 1.15 14.19 7.37
N MET A 70 0.59 13.19 8.08
CA MET A 70 -0.66 12.53 7.67
C MET A 70 -1.83 13.51 7.69
N ASP A 71 -1.94 14.30 8.75
CA ASP A 71 -3.04 15.27 8.93
C ASP A 71 -3.00 16.36 7.84
N ASP A 72 -1.82 16.91 7.58
CA ASP A 72 -1.60 17.94 6.55
C ASP A 72 -1.89 17.42 5.13
N ALA A 73 -1.49 16.19 4.84
CA ALA A 73 -1.70 15.55 3.54
C ALA A 73 -3.10 14.94 3.37
N GLY A 74 -3.89 14.80 4.43
CA GLY A 74 -5.21 14.18 4.42
C GLY A 74 -5.19 12.65 4.36
N VAL A 75 -4.14 12.02 4.92
CA VAL A 75 -4.04 10.55 5.05
C VAL A 75 -4.78 10.08 6.28
N ASP A 76 -5.77 9.23 6.08
CA ASP A 76 -6.63 8.77 7.17
C ASP A 76 -5.94 7.67 8.00
N ARG A 77 -5.25 6.74 7.34
CA ARG A 77 -4.66 5.55 8.00
C ARG A 77 -3.31 5.17 7.37
N VAL A 78 -2.47 4.49 8.13
CA VAL A 78 -1.15 4.00 7.69
C VAL A 78 -0.91 2.57 8.12
N VAL A 79 -0.38 1.75 7.23
CA VAL A 79 0.20 0.46 7.56
C VAL A 79 1.68 0.66 7.89
N VAL A 80 2.00 0.51 9.17
CA VAL A 80 3.40 0.56 9.62
C VAL A 80 4.07 -0.78 9.35
N VAL A 81 5.18 -0.70 8.66
CA VAL A 81 6.10 -1.83 8.45
C VAL A 81 7.36 -1.56 9.27
N PRO A 82 7.63 -2.30 10.35
CA PRO A 82 8.84 -2.10 11.13
C PRO A 82 10.09 -2.26 10.25
N PRO A 83 11.06 -1.35 10.33
CA PRO A 83 12.28 -1.45 9.54
C PRO A 83 13.16 -2.60 10.01
N SER A 84 14.18 -2.96 9.23
CA SER A 84 15.05 -4.11 9.53
C SER A 84 16.23 -3.80 10.42
N TRP A 85 16.65 -2.53 10.54
CA TRP A 85 17.84 -2.19 11.36
C TRP A 85 17.63 -2.34 12.87
N PRO A 86 16.44 -2.21 13.47
CA PRO A 86 16.23 -2.62 14.86
C PRO A 86 16.04 -4.13 15.05
N GLY A 87 16.23 -4.95 14.02
CA GLY A 87 15.95 -6.40 14.05
C GLY A 87 14.46 -6.73 13.90
N ASP A 88 14.05 -7.86 14.48
CA ASP A 88 12.67 -8.36 14.34
C ASP A 88 11.73 -7.80 15.44
N ARG A 89 11.87 -6.51 15.74
CA ARG A 89 11.07 -5.80 16.75
C ARG A 89 9.79 -5.22 16.13
N ASN A 90 8.71 -5.27 16.91
CA ASN A 90 7.40 -4.71 16.54
C ASN A 90 6.89 -3.68 17.56
N ASP A 91 7.57 -3.52 18.67
CA ASP A 91 7.15 -2.73 19.83
C ASP A 91 6.81 -1.27 19.49
N TYR A 92 7.66 -0.58 18.73
CA TYR A 92 7.40 0.82 18.37
C TYR A 92 6.25 1.00 17.38
N ALA A 93 6.09 0.06 16.45
CA ALA A 93 4.93 0.06 15.56
C ALA A 93 3.61 -0.18 16.34
N LEU A 94 3.62 -1.09 17.32
CA LEU A 94 2.48 -1.33 18.19
C LEU A 94 2.22 -0.15 19.16
N GLU A 95 3.24 0.59 19.55
CA GLU A 95 3.09 1.86 20.29
C GLU A 95 2.28 2.87 19.47
N ALA A 96 2.52 2.99 18.15
CA ALA A 96 1.74 3.87 17.29
C ALA A 96 0.25 3.50 17.29
N VAL A 97 -0.06 2.21 17.20
CA VAL A 97 -1.45 1.71 17.29
C VAL A 97 -2.09 2.06 18.63
N LYS A 98 -1.37 1.86 19.73
CA LYS A 98 -1.87 2.17 21.08
C LYS A 98 -2.14 3.67 21.25
N ARG A 99 -1.27 4.52 20.72
CA ARG A 99 -1.40 5.99 20.85
C ARG A 99 -2.48 6.59 19.94
N TYR A 100 -2.70 5.99 18.77
CA TYR A 100 -3.66 6.47 17.77
C TYR A 100 -4.55 5.33 17.28
N PRO A 101 -5.49 4.85 18.09
CA PRO A 101 -6.37 3.74 17.71
C PRO A 101 -7.12 4.03 16.41
N GLY A 102 -7.17 3.03 15.53
CA GLY A 102 -7.84 3.15 14.23
C GLY A 102 -7.03 3.84 13.12
N ARG A 103 -5.94 4.55 13.44
CA ARG A 103 -5.09 5.22 12.41
C ARG A 103 -3.91 4.36 11.94
N PHE A 104 -3.49 3.37 12.73
CA PHE A 104 -2.35 2.52 12.39
C PHE A 104 -2.71 1.04 12.42
N ALA A 105 -2.14 0.30 11.47
CA ALA A 105 -2.07 -1.15 11.46
C ALA A 105 -0.60 -1.56 11.27
N VAL A 106 -0.25 -2.79 11.65
CA VAL A 106 1.15 -3.26 11.61
C VAL A 106 1.26 -4.53 10.80
N MET A 107 2.20 -4.54 9.86
CA MET A 107 2.71 -5.75 9.23
C MET A 107 4.05 -6.07 9.88
N GLY A 108 4.00 -6.90 10.91
CA GLY A 108 5.12 -7.11 11.83
C GLY A 108 6.23 -7.98 11.25
N ARG A 109 7.38 -7.97 11.93
CA ARG A 109 8.54 -8.81 11.59
C ARG A 109 8.57 -10.06 12.45
N VAL A 110 9.00 -11.17 11.85
CA VAL A 110 9.20 -12.46 12.52
C VAL A 110 10.64 -12.94 12.28
N PRO A 111 11.31 -13.55 13.27
CA PRO A 111 12.67 -14.07 13.10
C PRO A 111 12.67 -15.33 12.22
N LEU A 112 12.71 -15.14 10.91
CA LEU A 112 12.52 -16.18 9.90
C LEU A 112 13.54 -17.33 9.99
N LYS A 113 14.75 -17.06 10.52
CA LYS A 113 15.78 -18.08 10.77
C LYS A 113 15.48 -18.98 11.97
N ASN A 114 14.49 -18.64 12.79
CA ASN A 114 14.14 -19.38 13.98
C ASN A 114 12.78 -20.11 13.79
N PRO A 115 12.77 -21.41 13.43
CA PRO A 115 11.52 -22.15 13.24
C PRO A 115 10.64 -22.22 14.51
N GLN A 116 11.21 -22.08 15.71
CA GLN A 116 10.43 -22.02 16.97
C GLN A 116 9.48 -20.81 17.00
N ALA A 117 9.75 -19.77 16.18
CA ALA A 117 8.85 -18.64 16.03
C ALA A 117 7.48 -19.01 15.41
N ALA A 118 7.33 -20.20 14.85
CA ALA A 118 6.04 -20.74 14.42
C ALA A 118 4.98 -20.68 15.55
N ALA A 119 5.40 -20.89 16.81
CA ALA A 119 4.52 -20.80 17.98
C ALA A 119 3.88 -19.41 18.21
N LEU A 120 4.44 -18.35 17.61
CA LEU A 120 3.90 -16.99 17.72
C LEU A 120 2.74 -16.74 16.75
N LEU A 121 2.70 -17.43 15.61
CA LEU A 121 1.80 -17.12 14.50
C LEU A 121 0.31 -17.32 14.82
N PRO A 122 -0.12 -18.36 15.56
CA PRO A 122 -1.52 -18.54 15.92
C PRO A 122 -2.10 -17.36 16.72
N LYS A 123 -1.27 -16.69 17.52
CA LYS A 123 -1.66 -15.55 18.38
C LYS A 123 -1.24 -14.20 17.80
N TRP A 124 -0.72 -14.16 16.59
CA TRP A 124 -0.14 -12.96 15.98
C TRP A 124 -1.10 -11.78 15.96
N LYS A 125 -2.34 -12.03 15.54
CA LYS A 125 -3.40 -10.99 15.45
C LYS A 125 -4.07 -10.66 16.79
N GLU A 126 -3.77 -11.35 17.89
CA GLU A 126 -4.26 -10.99 19.23
C GLU A 126 -3.62 -9.68 19.72
N GLN A 127 -2.45 -9.32 19.17
CA GLN A 127 -1.83 -8.02 19.42
C GLN A 127 -2.64 -6.93 18.73
N PRO A 128 -3.17 -5.92 19.44
CA PRO A 128 -4.00 -4.87 18.85
C PRO A 128 -3.29 -4.18 17.67
N GLY A 129 -3.96 -4.12 16.52
CA GLY A 129 -3.42 -3.52 15.29
C GLY A 129 -2.49 -4.38 14.47
N MET A 130 -2.04 -5.53 14.97
CA MET A 130 -1.24 -6.47 14.19
C MET A 130 -2.11 -7.16 13.14
N LYS A 131 -1.76 -7.02 11.85
CA LYS A 131 -2.57 -7.53 10.74
C LYS A 131 -1.92 -8.70 10.00
N GLY A 132 -0.60 -8.75 9.95
CA GLY A 132 0.13 -9.78 9.22
C GLY A 132 1.63 -9.67 9.42
N VAL A 133 2.39 -10.25 8.50
CA VAL A 133 3.86 -10.32 8.57
C VAL A 133 4.48 -9.66 7.34
N ARG A 134 5.64 -9.03 7.52
CA ARG A 134 6.46 -8.54 6.42
C ARG A 134 7.83 -9.21 6.42
N LEU A 135 8.16 -9.84 5.29
CA LEU A 135 9.44 -10.50 5.04
C LEU A 135 10.32 -9.66 4.12
N THR A 136 11.63 -9.70 4.39
CA THR A 136 12.63 -8.95 3.62
C THR A 136 13.70 -9.92 3.10
N PHE A 137 13.78 -10.04 1.78
CA PHE A 137 14.75 -10.88 1.08
C PHE A 137 15.74 -9.98 0.32
N LEU A 138 16.61 -9.27 1.07
CA LEU A 138 17.61 -8.35 0.53
C LEU A 138 19.01 -8.80 0.89
N GLY A 139 19.98 -8.48 0.06
CA GLY A 139 21.38 -8.85 0.27
C GLY A 139 21.53 -10.36 0.54
N PRO A 140 22.25 -10.78 1.61
CA PRO A 140 22.42 -12.21 1.91
C PRO A 140 21.09 -12.96 2.12
N ALA A 141 20.03 -12.30 2.57
CA ALA A 141 18.72 -12.92 2.78
C ALA A 141 17.99 -13.27 1.48
N GLN A 142 18.48 -12.85 0.33
CA GLN A 142 17.94 -13.30 -0.97
C GLN A 142 18.12 -14.82 -1.16
N ALA A 143 19.12 -15.44 -0.56
CA ALA A 143 19.32 -16.90 -0.59
C ALA A 143 18.12 -17.64 0.02
N TRP A 144 17.45 -17.04 1.01
CA TRP A 144 16.28 -17.66 1.66
C TRP A 144 15.10 -17.91 0.74
N LEU A 145 15.04 -17.22 -0.40
CA LEU A 145 14.01 -17.51 -1.41
C LEU A 145 14.08 -18.92 -1.98
N THR A 146 15.25 -19.59 -1.88
CA THR A 146 15.52 -20.88 -2.53
C THR A 146 16.19 -21.92 -1.63
N ASP A 147 16.71 -21.57 -0.45
CA ASP A 147 17.49 -22.44 0.43
C ASP A 147 16.65 -23.18 1.50
N GLY A 148 15.34 -22.96 1.50
CA GLY A 148 14.44 -23.60 2.46
C GLY A 148 14.28 -22.88 3.81
N THR A 149 15.02 -21.80 4.06
CA THR A 149 14.91 -21.05 5.32
C THR A 149 13.47 -20.67 5.70
N PRO A 150 12.60 -20.19 4.79
CA PRO A 150 11.22 -19.84 5.12
C PRO A 150 10.22 -20.98 5.00
N ASP A 151 10.62 -22.21 4.69
CA ASP A 151 9.69 -23.30 4.36
C ASP A 151 8.74 -23.65 5.52
N TRP A 152 9.20 -23.50 6.76
CA TRP A 152 8.37 -23.67 7.95
C TRP A 152 7.28 -22.59 8.08
N PHE A 153 7.58 -21.38 7.57
CA PHE A 153 6.74 -20.20 7.78
C PHE A 153 5.47 -20.21 6.91
N TRP A 154 5.59 -20.62 5.64
CA TRP A 154 4.48 -20.50 4.70
C TRP A 154 3.22 -21.27 5.12
N PRO A 155 3.30 -22.58 5.48
CA PRO A 155 2.12 -23.33 5.94
C PRO A 155 1.56 -22.79 7.27
N GLU A 156 2.40 -22.34 8.19
CA GLU A 156 1.95 -21.81 9.46
C GLU A 156 1.28 -20.44 9.32
N ALA A 157 1.80 -19.56 8.45
CA ALA A 157 1.18 -18.29 8.12
C ALA A 157 -0.18 -18.48 7.41
N GLU A 158 -0.26 -19.44 6.47
CA GLU A 158 -1.51 -19.81 5.81
C GLU A 158 -2.56 -20.32 6.81
N LYS A 159 -2.18 -21.25 7.69
CA LYS A 159 -3.03 -21.79 8.75
C LYS A 159 -3.54 -20.72 9.70
N ALA A 160 -2.68 -19.75 10.07
CA ALA A 160 -3.02 -18.63 10.92
C ALA A 160 -3.81 -17.51 10.18
N GLY A 161 -4.00 -17.63 8.86
CA GLY A 161 -4.70 -16.65 8.03
C GLY A 161 -3.99 -15.29 8.05
N LEU A 162 -2.66 -15.27 8.05
CA LEU A 162 -1.84 -14.06 8.09
C LEU A 162 -1.50 -13.59 6.67
N PRO A 163 -1.91 -12.37 6.26
CA PRO A 163 -1.36 -11.76 5.06
C PRO A 163 0.15 -11.57 5.21
N VAL A 164 0.90 -11.78 4.11
CA VAL A 164 2.35 -11.65 4.09
C VAL A 164 2.79 -10.64 3.04
N MET A 165 3.36 -9.53 3.48
CA MET A 165 4.08 -8.58 2.63
C MET A 165 5.51 -9.09 2.42
N PHE A 166 6.05 -8.92 1.21
CA PHE A 166 7.42 -9.35 0.92
C PHE A 166 8.14 -8.40 -0.04
N LEU A 167 9.45 -8.25 0.18
CA LEU A 167 10.36 -7.51 -0.69
C LEU A 167 11.52 -8.42 -1.11
N THR A 168 11.71 -8.60 -2.43
CA THR A 168 12.73 -9.51 -2.98
C THR A 168 13.79 -8.83 -3.84
N ASP A 169 13.60 -7.53 -4.16
CA ASP A 169 14.48 -6.76 -5.05
C ASP A 169 14.77 -7.48 -6.38
N GLY A 170 13.73 -7.58 -7.22
CA GLY A 170 13.83 -8.14 -8.57
C GLY A 170 13.74 -9.66 -8.67
N ARG A 171 13.36 -10.36 -7.59
CA ARG A 171 13.21 -11.83 -7.58
C ARG A 171 11.79 -12.30 -7.20
N ASN A 172 10.78 -11.50 -7.51
CA ASN A 172 9.39 -11.84 -7.18
C ASN A 172 8.91 -13.15 -7.83
N GLY A 173 9.48 -13.53 -8.97
CA GLY A 173 9.18 -14.79 -9.63
C GLY A 173 9.38 -16.04 -8.75
N GLU A 174 10.30 -15.97 -7.79
CA GLU A 174 10.56 -17.08 -6.85
C GLU A 174 9.36 -17.36 -5.93
N LEU A 175 8.49 -16.37 -5.69
CA LEU A 175 7.29 -16.53 -4.87
C LEU A 175 6.14 -17.23 -5.61
N ALA A 176 6.26 -17.47 -6.92
CA ALA A 176 5.24 -18.19 -7.70
C ALA A 176 4.92 -19.56 -7.10
N ARG A 177 5.95 -20.33 -6.72
CA ARG A 177 5.78 -21.63 -6.09
C ARG A 177 5.11 -21.56 -4.70
N VAL A 178 5.34 -20.47 -3.95
CA VAL A 178 4.68 -20.26 -2.66
C VAL A 178 3.21 -19.94 -2.88
N ALA A 179 2.91 -19.05 -3.83
CA ALA A 179 1.54 -18.69 -4.20
C ALA A 179 0.72 -19.90 -4.65
N GLU A 180 1.33 -20.81 -5.42
CA GLU A 180 0.70 -22.01 -5.94
C GLU A 180 0.47 -23.08 -4.86
N ARG A 181 1.48 -23.31 -3.98
CA ARG A 181 1.40 -24.32 -2.91
C ARG A 181 0.51 -23.91 -1.75
N HIS A 182 0.36 -22.59 -1.54
CA HIS A 182 -0.39 -22.01 -0.44
C HIS A 182 -1.48 -21.06 -0.95
N PRO A 183 -2.54 -21.58 -1.62
CA PRO A 183 -3.53 -20.75 -2.32
C PRO A 183 -4.41 -19.88 -1.38
N ARG A 184 -4.47 -20.21 -0.09
CA ARG A 184 -5.17 -19.39 0.92
C ARG A 184 -4.27 -18.34 1.55
N LEU A 185 -2.95 -18.45 1.40
CA LEU A 185 -2.00 -17.46 1.90
C LEU A 185 -2.05 -16.20 1.07
N GLN A 186 -2.40 -15.08 1.70
CA GLN A 186 -2.47 -13.79 1.02
C GLN A 186 -1.07 -13.18 0.91
N LEU A 187 -0.54 -13.12 -0.29
CA LEU A 187 0.79 -12.58 -0.60
C LEU A 187 0.68 -11.16 -1.17
N ILE A 188 1.52 -10.25 -0.71
CA ILE A 188 1.52 -8.83 -1.12
C ILE A 188 2.96 -8.45 -1.52
N ALA A 189 3.19 -8.24 -2.82
CA ALA A 189 4.48 -7.81 -3.33
C ALA A 189 4.73 -6.33 -3.01
N ASP A 190 5.81 -6.02 -2.28
CA ASP A 190 6.18 -4.65 -1.96
C ASP A 190 6.83 -3.95 -3.16
N HIS A 191 6.58 -2.64 -3.29
CA HIS A 191 7.28 -1.73 -4.20
C HIS A 191 7.36 -2.23 -5.65
N MET A 192 6.27 -2.85 -6.15
CA MET A 192 6.22 -3.39 -7.52
C MET A 192 7.29 -4.47 -7.80
N GLY A 193 7.91 -5.03 -6.74
CA GLY A 193 9.03 -5.96 -6.83
C GLY A 193 10.39 -5.32 -7.10
N VAL A 194 10.47 -3.99 -7.04
CA VAL A 194 11.67 -3.21 -7.33
C VAL A 194 12.40 -2.86 -6.05
N GLY A 195 13.72 -2.83 -6.11
CA GLY A 195 14.58 -2.34 -5.05
C GLY A 195 15.85 -1.70 -5.61
N GLY A 196 16.74 -1.30 -4.73
CA GLY A 196 17.93 -0.53 -5.10
C GLY A 196 18.90 -1.30 -6.01
N GLU A 197 19.06 -2.61 -5.82
CA GLU A 197 19.95 -3.43 -6.64
C GLU A 197 19.38 -3.66 -8.04
N THR A 198 18.06 -3.87 -8.14
CA THR A 198 17.35 -3.95 -9.43
C THR A 198 17.60 -2.71 -10.28
N LEU A 199 17.53 -1.51 -9.67
CA LEU A 199 17.77 -0.25 -10.38
C LEU A 199 19.22 -0.09 -10.80
N LYS A 200 20.18 -0.36 -9.91
CA LYS A 200 21.62 -0.28 -10.22
C LYS A 200 22.01 -1.19 -11.38
N GLN A 201 21.37 -2.35 -11.50
CA GLN A 201 21.62 -3.32 -12.57
C GLN A 201 20.80 -3.06 -13.85
N GLY A 202 19.99 -2.00 -13.90
CA GLY A 202 19.15 -1.68 -15.06
C GLY A 202 18.05 -2.72 -15.35
N ARG A 203 17.64 -3.52 -14.35
CA ARG A 203 16.68 -4.63 -14.50
C ARG A 203 15.23 -4.27 -14.12
N LEU A 204 14.89 -2.98 -14.18
CA LEU A 204 13.55 -2.50 -13.79
C LEU A 204 12.43 -3.20 -14.58
N ALA A 205 12.54 -3.24 -15.92
CA ALA A 205 11.52 -3.85 -16.77
C ALA A 205 11.32 -5.35 -16.49
N ASP A 206 12.43 -6.06 -16.20
CA ASP A 206 12.41 -7.48 -15.82
C ASP A 206 11.71 -7.70 -14.47
N ALA A 207 12.07 -6.93 -13.44
CA ALA A 207 11.45 -7.02 -12.12
C ALA A 207 9.93 -6.77 -12.16
N ILE A 208 9.52 -5.75 -12.93
CA ILE A 208 8.10 -5.45 -13.19
C ILE A 208 7.43 -6.62 -13.94
N GLY A 209 8.11 -7.21 -14.93
CA GLY A 209 7.62 -8.37 -15.66
C GLY A 209 7.40 -9.59 -14.77
N GLN A 210 8.36 -9.90 -13.91
CA GLN A 210 8.25 -10.98 -12.92
C GLN A 210 7.07 -10.73 -11.96
N THR A 211 6.93 -9.50 -11.47
CA THR A 211 5.81 -9.14 -10.58
C THR A 211 4.47 -9.29 -11.30
N ALA A 212 4.34 -8.78 -12.52
CA ALA A 212 3.13 -8.91 -13.32
C ALA A 212 2.74 -10.38 -13.58
N SER A 213 3.71 -11.28 -13.75
CA SER A 213 3.46 -12.71 -13.94
C SER A 213 2.78 -13.39 -12.75
N LEU A 214 2.91 -12.82 -11.55
CA LEU A 214 2.24 -13.31 -10.34
C LEU A 214 0.74 -12.99 -10.32
N ALA A 215 0.25 -12.12 -11.18
CA ALA A 215 -1.16 -11.75 -11.22
C ALA A 215 -2.11 -12.92 -11.55
N LYS A 216 -1.59 -13.99 -12.18
CA LYS A 216 -2.33 -15.24 -12.42
C LYS A 216 -2.75 -15.96 -11.14
N TYR A 217 -2.07 -15.69 -10.02
CA TYR A 217 -2.42 -16.25 -8.72
C TYR A 217 -3.41 -15.31 -7.99
N PRO A 218 -4.64 -15.74 -7.70
CA PRO A 218 -5.67 -14.88 -7.10
C PRO A 218 -5.32 -14.42 -5.68
N ASN A 219 -4.45 -15.16 -4.99
CA ASN A 219 -3.97 -14.85 -3.65
C ASN A 219 -2.78 -13.87 -3.63
N VAL A 220 -2.32 -13.39 -4.80
CA VAL A 220 -1.24 -12.39 -4.89
C VAL A 220 -1.78 -11.02 -5.24
N SER A 221 -1.26 -10.00 -4.59
CA SER A 221 -1.51 -8.58 -4.82
C SER A 221 -0.21 -7.78 -4.80
N VAL A 222 -0.26 -6.52 -5.19
CA VAL A 222 0.94 -5.68 -5.35
C VAL A 222 0.75 -4.30 -4.72
N LYS A 223 1.77 -3.78 -4.05
CA LYS A 223 1.85 -2.37 -3.68
C LYS A 223 2.48 -1.59 -4.82
N LEU A 224 1.72 -0.63 -5.34
CA LEU A 224 2.19 0.38 -6.29
C LEU A 224 2.86 1.52 -5.52
N SER A 225 3.85 1.19 -4.68
CA SER A 225 4.50 2.11 -3.75
C SER A 225 5.92 2.46 -4.20
N ALA A 226 6.50 3.51 -3.61
CA ALA A 226 7.88 3.93 -3.81
C ALA A 226 8.22 4.46 -5.23
N ALA A 227 7.27 4.73 -6.10
CA ALA A 227 7.53 5.26 -7.45
C ALA A 227 8.44 6.51 -7.46
N PRO A 228 8.25 7.53 -6.59
CA PRO A 228 9.16 8.67 -6.52
C PRO A 228 10.61 8.31 -6.21
N ASN A 229 10.82 7.22 -5.48
CA ASN A 229 12.17 6.79 -5.08
C ASN A 229 12.94 6.17 -6.24
N TYR A 230 12.23 5.64 -7.21
CA TYR A 230 12.78 4.87 -8.34
C TYR A 230 12.77 5.64 -9.65
N SER A 231 11.98 6.72 -9.74
CA SER A 231 11.91 7.58 -10.91
C SER A 231 13.21 8.36 -11.11
N ALA A 232 13.64 8.49 -12.37
CA ALA A 232 14.71 9.39 -12.77
C ALA A 232 14.18 10.82 -13.03
N GLU A 233 12.86 10.98 -13.14
CA GLU A 233 12.21 12.27 -13.38
C GLU A 233 11.66 12.87 -12.09
N PRO A 234 11.59 14.20 -11.99
CA PRO A 234 10.86 14.87 -10.90
C PRO A 234 9.35 14.59 -11.00
N TYR A 235 8.60 15.05 -10.00
CA TYR A 235 7.14 15.03 -10.06
C TYR A 235 6.63 15.56 -11.42
N PRO A 236 5.71 14.86 -12.08
CA PRO A 236 4.90 13.74 -11.61
C PRO A 236 5.43 12.32 -11.96
N PHE A 237 6.73 12.09 -12.09
CA PHE A 237 7.36 10.78 -12.25
C PHE A 237 6.86 10.00 -13.47
N ARG A 238 6.80 10.66 -14.62
CA ARG A 238 6.17 10.13 -15.86
C ARG A 238 6.86 8.90 -16.41
N ASP A 239 8.17 8.81 -16.23
CA ASP A 239 8.97 7.64 -16.59
C ASP A 239 8.51 6.35 -15.88
N PHE A 240 7.85 6.49 -14.71
CA PHE A 240 7.33 5.36 -13.93
C PHE A 240 5.88 4.99 -14.27
N THR A 241 5.13 5.87 -14.93
CA THR A 241 3.72 5.66 -15.31
C THR A 241 3.47 4.35 -16.09
N PRO A 242 4.29 3.97 -17.11
CA PRO A 242 4.08 2.72 -17.85
C PRO A 242 4.19 1.47 -16.98
N TYR A 243 5.06 1.47 -15.97
CA TYR A 243 5.25 0.35 -15.06
C TYR A 243 4.08 0.19 -14.09
N ILE A 244 3.60 1.31 -13.53
CA ILE A 244 2.39 1.34 -12.69
C ILE A 244 1.19 0.83 -13.50
N LYS A 245 1.01 1.32 -14.73
CA LYS A 245 -0.07 0.92 -15.63
C LYS A 245 -0.04 -0.59 -15.91
N LYS A 246 1.13 -1.14 -16.26
CA LYS A 246 1.31 -2.57 -16.52
C LYS A 246 0.88 -3.43 -15.35
N LEU A 247 1.25 -3.07 -14.12
CA LEU A 247 0.87 -3.82 -12.93
C LEU A 247 -0.62 -3.64 -12.59
N PHE A 248 -1.15 -2.43 -12.75
CA PHE A 248 -2.57 -2.16 -12.56
C PHE A 248 -3.45 -2.98 -13.51
N GLU A 249 -3.08 -3.04 -14.80
CA GLU A 249 -3.78 -3.85 -15.81
C GLU A 249 -3.70 -5.36 -15.50
N ALA A 250 -2.58 -5.83 -14.95
CA ALA A 250 -2.40 -7.24 -14.60
C ALA A 250 -3.21 -7.65 -13.35
N PHE A 251 -3.17 -6.84 -12.30
CA PHE A 251 -3.77 -7.19 -11.00
C PHE A 251 -5.20 -6.67 -10.80
N GLY A 252 -5.56 -5.59 -11.49
CA GLY A 252 -6.82 -4.87 -11.29
C GLY A 252 -6.86 -4.07 -9.99
N PRO A 253 -7.86 -3.15 -9.84
CA PRO A 253 -7.89 -2.18 -8.74
C PRO A 253 -7.96 -2.81 -7.35
N LYS A 254 -8.62 -3.97 -7.20
CA LYS A 254 -8.80 -4.64 -5.91
C LYS A 254 -7.55 -5.35 -5.38
N ARG A 255 -6.53 -5.54 -6.23
CA ARG A 255 -5.26 -6.17 -5.85
C ARG A 255 -4.06 -5.24 -6.00
N CYS A 256 -4.31 -3.94 -6.19
CA CYS A 256 -3.31 -2.89 -6.21
C CYS A 256 -3.47 -1.97 -4.99
N TYR A 257 -2.38 -1.67 -4.30
CA TYR A 257 -2.38 -0.84 -3.10
C TYR A 257 -1.42 0.32 -3.25
N TRP A 258 -1.92 1.53 -3.08
CA TRP A 258 -1.08 2.70 -2.96
C TRP A 258 -0.32 2.69 -1.62
N GLY A 259 0.90 3.22 -1.61
CA GLY A 259 1.71 3.42 -0.43
C GLY A 259 2.92 4.28 -0.75
N THR A 260 3.46 4.97 0.23
CA THR A 260 4.53 5.93 -0.04
C THR A 260 5.93 5.34 0.05
N ASP A 261 6.20 4.51 1.05
CA ASP A 261 7.57 4.17 1.47
C ASP A 261 8.43 5.44 1.62
N MET A 262 7.84 6.49 2.18
CA MET A 262 8.34 7.86 2.08
C MET A 262 9.72 8.07 2.71
N THR A 263 10.08 7.28 3.71
CA THR A 263 11.38 7.41 4.38
C THR A 263 12.54 6.97 3.48
N ASN A 264 12.24 6.12 2.49
CA ASN A 264 13.19 5.71 1.47
C ASN A 264 13.10 6.65 0.26
N GLY A 265 13.71 7.82 0.32
CA GLY A 265 13.60 8.91 -0.67
C GLY A 265 12.69 10.04 -0.19
N TYR A 266 12.90 10.44 1.06
CA TYR A 266 12.10 11.44 1.76
C TYR A 266 12.10 12.81 1.07
N ASP A 267 13.21 13.19 0.47
CA ASP A 267 13.45 14.43 -0.27
C ASP A 267 12.92 14.42 -1.71
N LYS A 268 12.54 13.26 -2.24
CA LYS A 268 12.11 13.11 -3.65
C LYS A 268 10.70 13.69 -3.91
N ALA A 269 9.83 13.65 -2.92
CA ALA A 269 8.46 14.12 -3.04
C ALA A 269 7.84 14.42 -1.69
N THR A 270 7.00 15.43 -1.62
CA THR A 270 6.13 15.66 -0.45
C THR A 270 5.08 14.55 -0.33
N TYR A 271 4.49 14.39 0.84
CA TYR A 271 3.38 13.43 1.01
C TYR A 271 2.23 13.74 0.06
N LYS A 272 1.88 15.02 -0.09
CA LYS A 272 0.82 15.46 -1.01
C LYS A 272 1.12 15.11 -2.46
N GLN A 273 2.35 15.31 -2.94
CA GLN A 273 2.75 14.90 -4.29
C GLN A 273 2.64 13.40 -4.52
N ARG A 274 2.93 12.58 -3.49
CA ARG A 274 2.75 11.12 -3.58
C ARG A 274 1.28 10.73 -3.73
N ILE A 275 0.35 11.49 -3.13
CA ILE A 275 -1.09 11.32 -3.27
C ILE A 275 -1.55 11.80 -4.65
N THR A 276 -1.22 13.04 -5.03
CA THR A 276 -1.68 13.64 -6.29
C THR A 276 -1.11 12.90 -7.51
N HIS A 277 0.05 12.28 -7.41
CA HIS A 277 0.54 11.37 -8.44
C HIS A 277 -0.51 10.31 -8.83
N PHE A 278 -1.18 9.69 -7.86
CA PHE A 278 -2.20 8.67 -8.14
C PHE A 278 -3.59 9.27 -8.39
N THR A 279 -3.93 10.36 -7.75
CA THR A 279 -5.28 10.93 -7.86
C THR A 279 -5.46 11.88 -9.04
N GLU A 280 -4.37 12.43 -9.60
CA GLU A 280 -4.43 13.45 -10.64
C GLU A 280 -3.60 13.11 -11.89
N GLU A 281 -2.44 12.45 -11.72
CA GLU A 281 -1.45 12.30 -12.79
C GLU A 281 -1.50 10.94 -13.53
N LEU A 282 -2.33 9.98 -13.08
CA LEU A 282 -2.50 8.68 -13.73
C LEU A 282 -3.86 8.62 -14.45
N PRO A 283 -3.94 9.06 -15.73
CA PRO A 283 -5.21 9.21 -16.45
C PRO A 283 -5.92 7.91 -16.76
N PHE A 284 -5.25 6.77 -16.65
CA PHE A 284 -5.85 5.46 -16.84
C PHE A 284 -6.66 4.96 -15.63
N LEU A 285 -6.55 5.61 -14.46
CA LEU A 285 -7.33 5.28 -13.28
C LEU A 285 -8.66 6.05 -13.30
N THR A 286 -9.77 5.32 -13.32
CA THR A 286 -11.09 5.91 -13.06
C THR A 286 -11.19 6.37 -11.61
N GLU A 287 -12.19 7.16 -11.30
CA GLU A 287 -12.44 7.58 -9.91
C GLU A 287 -12.76 6.40 -8.97
N GLU A 288 -13.41 5.36 -9.50
CA GLU A 288 -13.64 4.13 -8.74
C GLU A 288 -12.34 3.35 -8.51
N ASP A 289 -11.47 3.26 -9.51
CA ASP A 289 -10.14 2.63 -9.36
C ASP A 289 -9.30 3.35 -8.29
N LYS A 290 -9.33 4.68 -8.30
CA LYS A 290 -8.65 5.50 -7.27
C LYS A 290 -9.19 5.20 -5.87
N ASP A 291 -10.50 4.98 -5.69
CA ASP A 291 -11.04 4.60 -4.39
C ASP A 291 -10.52 3.25 -3.93
N TRP A 292 -10.43 2.28 -4.84
CA TRP A 292 -9.86 0.97 -4.51
C TRP A 292 -8.37 1.09 -4.18
N VAL A 293 -7.58 1.62 -5.10
CA VAL A 293 -6.11 1.66 -4.98
C VAL A 293 -5.65 2.50 -3.79
N MET A 294 -6.31 3.65 -3.52
CA MET A 294 -5.89 4.57 -2.46
C MET A 294 -6.30 4.14 -1.05
N GLY A 295 -7.20 3.15 -0.91
CA GLY A 295 -7.59 2.75 0.45
C GLY A 295 -8.45 1.49 0.55
N LYS A 296 -9.56 1.37 -0.20
CA LYS A 296 -10.51 0.26 -0.03
C LYS A 296 -9.84 -1.12 -0.13
N SER A 297 -8.94 -1.30 -1.10
CA SER A 297 -8.30 -2.59 -1.36
C SER A 297 -7.44 -3.09 -0.21
N ILE A 298 -6.61 -2.22 0.38
CA ILE A 298 -5.76 -2.62 1.51
C ILE A 298 -6.57 -2.80 2.79
N LEU A 299 -7.62 -2.00 3.00
CA LEU A 299 -8.53 -2.17 4.14
C LEU A 299 -9.23 -3.53 4.07
N GLU A 300 -9.78 -3.88 2.91
CA GLU A 300 -10.43 -5.19 2.69
C GLU A 300 -9.41 -6.33 2.86
N ARG A 301 -8.23 -6.21 2.26
CA ARG A 301 -7.17 -7.23 2.33
C ARG A 301 -6.73 -7.53 3.75
N LEU A 302 -6.63 -6.53 4.61
CA LEU A 302 -6.17 -6.66 5.99
C LEU A 302 -7.32 -6.86 7.00
N GLY A 303 -8.58 -6.88 6.55
CA GLY A 303 -9.73 -6.89 7.46
C GLY A 303 -9.64 -5.74 8.46
N TRP A 304 -9.36 -4.53 7.97
CA TRP A 304 -9.17 -3.35 8.80
C TRP A 304 -10.34 -2.37 8.59
N ALA A 305 -11.39 -2.60 9.36
CA ALA A 305 -12.61 -1.78 9.34
C ALA A 305 -12.36 -0.37 9.93
#